data_bd54ce81881ce36e213a9f16995b382a
#
_entry.id   bd54ce81881ce36e213a9f16995b382a
#
_cell.length_a   1.000
_cell.length_b   1.000
_cell.length_c   1.000
_cell.angle_alpha   90.00
_cell.angle_beta   90.00
_cell.angle_gamma   90.00
#
_symmetry.space_group_name_H-M   'P 1'
#
loop_
_entity.id
_entity.type
_entity.pdbx_description
1 polymer ?
#
loop_
_entity_poly.entity_id
_entity_poly.type
_entity_poly.pdbx_seq_one_letter_code
_entity_poly.pdbx_strand_id
1 'polypeptide(L)'
;MKKIKSILLVTISCLTCTLFAQDKFGHIHSEQLLMIMPETADAEKAIQEYSQMLETQLQAMYGEYQTKAGEFQTNEGLMTDIVKEAKIKEIQDLELRIQQFQQTSQESIQQKRNEVLSPLLERAQNAIDEVAKEQNYTYIFDISLGSIVYGEESRDIMPLVKSKLGIE
;
A
#
# COMPACT_ATOMS: atom_id res chain seq x y z
N MET A 1 46.94 -55.23 -1.77
CA MET A 1 47.08 -53.92 -1.11
C MET A 1 46.75 -52.76 -2.02
N LYS A 2 47.19 -52.69 -3.29
CA LYS A 2 46.84 -51.58 -4.20
C LYS A 2 45.36 -51.48 -4.53
N LYS A 3 44.63 -52.61 -4.74
CA LYS A 3 43.19 -52.62 -5.03
C LYS A 3 42.31 -52.13 -3.86
N ILE A 4 42.71 -52.42 -2.61
CA ILE A 4 41.99 -51.96 -1.42
C ILE A 4 42.17 -50.45 -1.23
N LYS A 5 43.33 -49.89 -1.52
CA LYS A 5 43.57 -48.45 -1.48
C LYS A 5 42.78 -47.69 -2.55
N SER A 6 42.58 -48.26 -3.75
CA SER A 6 41.76 -47.66 -4.81
C SER A 6 40.28 -47.67 -4.44
N ILE A 7 39.76 -48.72 -3.81
CA ILE A 7 38.37 -48.82 -3.36
C ILE A 7 38.11 -47.80 -2.22
N LEU A 8 39.06 -47.66 -1.29
CA LEU A 8 38.95 -46.69 -0.20
C LEU A 8 38.95 -45.22 -0.72
N LEU A 9 39.72 -44.94 -1.78
CA LEU A 9 39.79 -43.60 -2.39
C LEU A 9 38.48 -43.24 -3.12
N VAL A 10 37.84 -44.22 -3.78
CA VAL A 10 36.56 -44.03 -4.48
C VAL A 10 35.39 -43.82 -3.47
N THR A 11 35.39 -44.55 -2.35
CA THR A 11 34.36 -44.37 -1.31
C THR A 11 34.44 -43.02 -0.59
N ILE A 12 35.66 -42.50 -0.37
CA ILE A 12 35.87 -41.16 0.21
C ILE A 12 35.42 -40.08 -0.77
N SER A 13 35.64 -40.25 -2.09
CA SER A 13 35.21 -39.28 -3.13
C SER A 13 33.65 -39.22 -3.26
N CYS A 14 32.93 -40.31 -3.02
CA CYS A 14 31.47 -40.30 -3.03
C CYS A 14 30.82 -39.65 -1.78
N LEU A 15 31.53 -39.60 -0.65
CA LEU A 15 30.99 -39.00 0.58
C LEU A 15 31.01 -37.45 0.56
N THR A 16 31.79 -36.83 -0.35
CA THR A 16 31.88 -35.37 -0.40
C THR A 16 30.87 -34.71 -1.32
N CYS A 17 30.01 -35.46 -2.03
CA CYS A 17 29.01 -34.92 -2.96
C CYS A 17 27.65 -34.67 -2.35
N THR A 18 27.42 -34.85 -1.04
CA THR A 18 26.16 -34.47 -0.38
C THR A 18 26.28 -33.13 0.35
N LEU A 19 26.81 -32.13 -0.31
CA LEU A 19 26.43 -30.75 0.03
C LEU A 19 25.00 -30.56 -0.48
N PHE A 20 24.03 -31.03 0.29
CA PHE A 20 22.65 -30.62 0.11
C PHE A 20 22.66 -29.10 0.11
N ALA A 21 22.26 -28.50 -0.99
CA ALA A 21 21.85 -27.11 -0.99
C ALA A 21 20.72 -27.02 0.04
N GLN A 22 21.07 -26.66 1.26
CA GLN A 22 20.08 -26.50 2.32
C GLN A 22 19.29 -25.24 1.99
N ASP A 23 17.99 -25.39 1.72
CA ASP A 23 17.13 -24.25 1.46
C ASP A 23 17.27 -23.24 2.59
N LYS A 24 17.62 -22.01 2.23
CA LYS A 24 17.79 -20.92 3.18
C LYS A 24 16.48 -20.13 3.24
N PHE A 25 15.86 -20.16 4.39
CA PHE A 25 14.63 -19.42 4.66
C PHE A 25 14.92 -18.16 5.47
N GLY A 26 14.25 -17.06 5.14
CA GLY A 26 14.27 -15.83 5.90
C GLY A 26 12.83 -15.35 6.16
N HIS A 27 12.69 -14.35 7.00
CA HIS A 27 11.43 -13.66 7.19
C HIS A 27 11.64 -12.16 7.36
N ILE A 28 10.58 -11.41 7.13
CA ILE A 28 10.53 -9.96 7.31
C ILE A 28 9.12 -9.54 7.69
N HIS A 29 8.99 -8.47 8.44
CA HIS A 29 7.71 -7.82 8.71
C HIS A 29 7.55 -6.64 7.73
N SER A 30 6.91 -6.88 6.58
CA SER A 30 6.82 -5.91 5.48
C SER A 30 6.11 -4.61 5.88
N GLU A 31 5.07 -4.69 6.69
CA GLU A 31 4.36 -3.52 7.21
C GLU A 31 5.26 -2.65 8.10
N GLN A 32 6.05 -3.27 8.98
CA GLN A 32 7.01 -2.54 9.80
C GLN A 32 8.10 -1.89 8.96
N LEU A 33 8.57 -2.57 7.89
CA LEU A 33 9.53 -1.98 6.95
C LEU A 33 8.97 -0.71 6.31
N LEU A 34 7.73 -0.77 5.82
CA LEU A 34 7.08 0.41 5.23
C LEU A 34 6.94 1.56 6.22
N MET A 35 6.56 1.27 7.48
CA MET A 35 6.40 2.30 8.51
C MET A 35 7.71 3.06 8.82
N ILE A 36 8.85 2.41 8.71
CA ILE A 36 10.16 3.03 8.98
C ILE A 36 10.79 3.70 7.76
N MET A 37 10.23 3.52 6.57
CA MET A 37 10.67 4.24 5.37
C MET A 37 10.30 5.71 5.49
N PRO A 38 11.27 6.65 5.36
CA PRO A 38 10.99 8.07 5.57
C PRO A 38 9.95 8.64 4.59
N GLU A 39 9.89 8.11 3.38
CA GLU A 39 8.93 8.53 2.35
C GLU A 39 7.48 8.15 2.68
N THR A 40 7.27 7.20 3.60
CA THR A 40 5.91 6.79 4.02
C THR A 40 5.16 7.94 4.69
N ALA A 41 5.85 8.71 5.53
CA ALA A 41 5.25 9.88 6.18
C ALA A 41 4.80 10.94 5.16
N ASP A 42 5.58 11.17 4.12
CA ASP A 42 5.22 12.12 3.04
C ASP A 42 4.04 11.59 2.22
N ALA A 43 4.00 10.29 1.94
CA ALA A 43 2.90 9.65 1.24
C ALA A 43 1.59 9.72 2.03
N GLU A 44 1.63 9.43 3.34
CA GLU A 44 0.47 9.55 4.23
C GLU A 44 -0.04 10.99 4.30
N LYS A 45 0.87 11.95 4.44
CA LYS A 45 0.53 13.38 4.42
C LYS A 45 -0.13 13.79 3.12
N ALA A 46 0.39 13.35 1.97
CA ALA A 46 -0.20 13.65 0.66
C ALA A 46 -1.62 13.08 0.52
N ILE A 47 -1.87 11.86 1.05
CA ILE A 47 -3.21 11.26 1.06
C ILE A 47 -4.15 12.07 1.96
N GLN A 48 -3.68 12.47 3.14
CA GLN A 48 -4.47 13.25 4.09
C GLN A 48 -4.85 14.62 3.53
N GLU A 49 -3.89 15.34 2.97
CA GLU A 49 -4.12 16.65 2.35
C GLU A 49 -5.11 16.55 1.18
N TYR A 50 -4.98 15.52 0.35
CA TYR A 50 -5.91 15.27 -0.74
C TYR A 50 -7.33 14.97 -0.26
N SER A 51 -7.46 14.13 0.78
CA SER A 51 -8.76 13.82 1.41
C SER A 51 -9.41 15.06 1.99
N GLN A 52 -8.64 15.92 2.66
CA GLN A 52 -9.13 17.16 3.25
C GLN A 52 -9.58 18.17 2.20
N MET A 53 -8.88 18.23 1.07
CA MET A 53 -9.29 19.07 -0.07
C MET A 53 -10.66 18.63 -0.62
N LEU A 54 -10.87 17.33 -0.81
CA LEU A 54 -12.13 16.79 -1.31
C LEU A 54 -13.27 17.01 -0.31
N GLU A 55 -13.00 16.84 0.99
CA GLU A 55 -13.98 17.13 2.05
C GLU A 55 -14.38 18.60 2.07
N THR A 56 -13.43 19.52 1.95
CA THR A 56 -13.68 20.95 1.86
C THR A 56 -14.55 21.29 0.65
N GLN A 57 -14.28 20.68 -0.49
CA GLN A 57 -15.06 20.85 -1.70
C GLN A 57 -16.51 20.35 -1.50
N LEU A 58 -16.67 19.19 -0.87
CA LEU A 58 -17.97 18.63 -0.57
C LEU A 58 -18.78 19.52 0.38
N GLN A 59 -18.15 20.05 1.43
CA GLN A 59 -18.76 21.01 2.35
C GLN A 59 -19.21 22.28 1.63
N ALA A 60 -18.42 22.79 0.70
CA ALA A 60 -18.81 23.96 -0.10
C ALA A 60 -20.04 23.67 -0.97
N MET A 61 -20.12 22.48 -1.58
CA MET A 61 -21.29 22.07 -2.36
C MET A 61 -22.56 21.92 -1.49
N TYR A 62 -22.41 21.38 -0.28
CA TYR A 62 -23.52 21.34 0.68
C TYR A 62 -23.97 22.73 1.14
N GLY A 63 -23.03 23.65 1.35
CA GLY A 63 -23.34 25.05 1.67
C GLY A 63 -24.13 25.75 0.55
N GLU A 64 -23.71 25.51 -0.71
CA GLU A 64 -24.45 25.98 -1.88
C GLU A 64 -25.87 25.41 -1.93
N TYR A 65 -26.01 24.10 -1.71
CA TYR A 65 -27.33 23.43 -1.67
C TYR A 65 -28.24 24.03 -0.61
N GLN A 66 -27.75 24.18 0.62
CA GLN A 66 -28.52 24.76 1.70
C GLN A 66 -28.96 26.20 1.40
N THR A 67 -28.07 27.00 0.82
CA THR A 67 -28.37 28.37 0.42
C THR A 67 -29.48 28.42 -0.63
N LYS A 68 -29.34 27.65 -1.71
CA LYS A 68 -30.32 27.61 -2.80
C LYS A 68 -31.70 27.08 -2.34
N ALA A 69 -31.69 26.01 -1.52
CA ALA A 69 -32.92 25.46 -0.93
C ALA A 69 -33.62 26.46 0.01
N GLY A 70 -32.84 27.16 0.85
CA GLY A 70 -33.37 28.18 1.75
C GLY A 70 -33.93 29.40 1.00
N GLU A 71 -33.24 29.88 -0.03
CA GLU A 71 -33.70 30.96 -0.91
C GLU A 71 -35.01 30.57 -1.63
N PHE A 72 -35.09 29.35 -2.14
CA PHE A 72 -36.31 28.84 -2.78
C PHE A 72 -37.47 28.84 -1.78
N GLN A 73 -37.26 28.25 -0.61
CA GLN A 73 -38.31 28.13 0.43
C GLN A 73 -38.83 29.50 0.89
N THR A 74 -37.93 30.49 1.02
CA THR A 74 -38.28 31.84 1.47
C THR A 74 -39.05 32.62 0.40
N ASN A 75 -38.73 32.45 -0.87
CA ASN A 75 -39.24 33.26 -1.96
C ASN A 75 -40.27 32.53 -2.83
N GLU A 76 -40.60 31.27 -2.55
CA GLU A 76 -41.49 30.44 -3.38
C GLU A 76 -42.83 31.14 -3.68
N GLY A 77 -43.41 31.79 -2.67
CA GLY A 77 -44.70 32.49 -2.82
C GLY A 77 -44.66 33.71 -3.77
N LEU A 78 -43.47 34.23 -4.06
CA LEU A 78 -43.27 35.40 -4.94
C LEU A 78 -42.82 35.02 -6.36
N MET A 79 -42.52 33.73 -6.61
CA MET A 79 -42.00 33.24 -7.89
C MET A 79 -43.15 32.89 -8.85
N THR A 80 -42.93 33.09 -10.13
CA THR A 80 -43.77 32.51 -11.19
C THR A 80 -43.52 31.02 -11.31
N ASP A 81 -44.49 30.27 -11.84
CA ASP A 81 -44.36 28.80 -11.99
C ASP A 81 -43.08 28.39 -12.78
N ILE A 82 -42.76 29.13 -13.84
CA ILE A 82 -41.57 28.91 -14.64
C ILE A 82 -40.28 29.07 -13.80
N VAL A 83 -40.25 30.10 -12.93
CA VAL A 83 -39.07 30.32 -12.05
C VAL A 83 -38.99 29.26 -10.98
N LYS A 84 -40.11 28.81 -10.41
CA LYS A 84 -40.16 27.72 -9.44
C LYS A 84 -39.58 26.44 -10.04
N GLU A 85 -40.04 26.05 -11.24
CA GLU A 85 -39.58 24.85 -11.92
C GLU A 85 -38.06 24.91 -12.20
N ALA A 86 -37.57 26.07 -12.66
CA ALA A 86 -36.15 26.27 -12.90
C ALA A 86 -35.30 26.12 -11.61
N LYS A 87 -35.79 26.70 -10.48
CA LYS A 87 -35.09 26.62 -9.18
C LYS A 87 -35.12 25.21 -8.60
N ILE A 88 -36.26 24.51 -8.69
CA ILE A 88 -36.35 23.10 -8.27
C ILE A 88 -35.36 22.25 -9.03
N LYS A 89 -35.28 22.43 -10.36
CA LYS A 89 -34.34 21.70 -11.19
C LYS A 89 -32.86 22.00 -10.81
N GLU A 90 -32.56 23.27 -10.57
CA GLU A 90 -31.20 23.68 -10.13
C GLU A 90 -30.78 22.99 -8.81
N ILE A 91 -31.70 22.91 -7.84
CA ILE A 91 -31.48 22.25 -6.55
C ILE A 91 -31.30 20.74 -6.75
N GLN A 92 -32.16 20.09 -7.55
CA GLN A 92 -32.04 18.65 -7.87
C GLN A 92 -30.73 18.31 -8.61
N ASP A 93 -30.34 19.15 -9.57
CA ASP A 93 -29.09 18.98 -10.30
C ASP A 93 -27.87 19.11 -9.36
N LEU A 94 -27.95 20.02 -8.38
CA LEU A 94 -26.89 20.15 -7.37
C LEU A 94 -26.84 18.96 -6.43
N GLU A 95 -28.00 18.44 -5.99
CA GLU A 95 -28.09 17.23 -5.17
C GLU A 95 -27.45 16.02 -5.90
N LEU A 96 -27.78 15.85 -7.18
CA LEU A 96 -27.20 14.79 -8.00
C LEU A 96 -25.67 14.95 -8.13
N ARG A 97 -25.19 16.19 -8.34
CA ARG A 97 -23.74 16.47 -8.38
C ARG A 97 -23.03 16.15 -7.06
N ILE A 98 -23.67 16.44 -5.92
CA ILE A 98 -23.15 16.10 -4.59
C ILE A 98 -22.99 14.59 -4.45
N GLN A 99 -24.02 13.81 -4.82
CA GLN A 99 -23.98 12.35 -4.77
C GLN A 99 -22.87 11.78 -5.67
N GLN A 100 -22.75 12.28 -6.90
CA GLN A 100 -21.70 11.88 -7.84
C GLN A 100 -20.32 12.24 -7.29
N PHE A 101 -20.15 13.44 -6.74
CA PHE A 101 -18.89 13.89 -6.17
C PHE A 101 -18.47 13.03 -4.97
N GLN A 102 -19.39 12.62 -4.10
CA GLN A 102 -19.10 11.71 -2.99
C GLN A 102 -18.54 10.36 -3.50
N GLN A 103 -19.17 9.79 -4.51
CA GLN A 103 -18.72 8.53 -5.08
C GLN A 103 -17.34 8.67 -5.74
N THR A 104 -17.17 9.65 -6.62
CA THR A 104 -15.91 9.88 -7.33
C THR A 104 -14.77 10.28 -6.40
N SER A 105 -15.07 10.95 -5.28
CA SER A 105 -14.09 11.31 -4.27
C SER A 105 -13.50 10.07 -3.58
N GLN A 106 -14.31 9.07 -3.27
CA GLN A 106 -13.83 7.81 -2.68
C GLN A 106 -12.89 7.07 -3.65
N GLU A 107 -13.27 7.00 -4.93
CA GLU A 107 -12.46 6.41 -5.98
C GLU A 107 -11.13 7.17 -6.16
N SER A 108 -11.20 8.49 -6.15
CA SER A 108 -10.02 9.37 -6.27
C SER A 108 -9.05 9.24 -5.10
N ILE A 109 -9.56 9.10 -3.86
CA ILE A 109 -8.72 8.84 -2.68
C ILE A 109 -8.00 7.49 -2.81
N GLN A 110 -8.71 6.46 -3.26
CA GLN A 110 -8.11 5.15 -3.48
C GLN A 110 -7.05 5.20 -4.59
N GLN A 111 -7.32 5.91 -5.67
CA GLN A 111 -6.35 6.13 -6.74
C GLN A 111 -5.12 6.89 -6.24
N LYS A 112 -5.31 7.97 -5.46
CA LYS A 112 -4.22 8.74 -4.85
C LYS A 112 -3.37 7.88 -3.93
N ARG A 113 -4.02 7.03 -3.12
CA ARG A 113 -3.32 6.07 -2.26
C ARG A 113 -2.43 5.13 -3.07
N ASN A 114 -2.97 4.53 -4.12
CA ASN A 114 -2.20 3.65 -4.99
C ASN A 114 -1.03 4.39 -5.67
N GLU A 115 -1.26 5.61 -6.17
CA GLU A 115 -0.24 6.44 -6.81
C GLU A 115 0.97 6.68 -5.92
N VAL A 116 0.73 7.04 -4.65
CA VAL A 116 1.83 7.41 -3.74
C VAL A 116 2.45 6.22 -3.01
N LEU A 117 1.70 5.12 -2.78
CA LEU A 117 2.21 3.95 -2.10
C LEU A 117 2.87 2.92 -3.02
N SER A 118 2.43 2.80 -4.29
CA SER A 118 3.00 1.81 -5.22
C SER A 118 4.51 1.95 -5.38
N PRO A 119 5.10 3.15 -5.56
CA PRO A 119 6.55 3.29 -5.66
C PRO A 119 7.30 2.85 -4.39
N LEU A 120 6.69 3.07 -3.21
CA LEU A 120 7.28 2.65 -1.94
C LEU A 120 7.28 1.13 -1.80
N LEU A 121 6.15 0.51 -2.13
CA LEU A 121 6.01 -0.95 -2.14
C LEU A 121 7.02 -1.59 -3.11
N GLU A 122 7.15 -1.04 -4.31
CA GLU A 122 8.11 -1.51 -5.31
C GLU A 122 9.56 -1.37 -4.81
N ARG A 123 9.89 -0.24 -4.19
CA ARG A 123 11.23 -0.02 -3.62
C ARG A 123 11.53 -0.99 -2.48
N ALA A 124 10.57 -1.23 -1.58
CA ALA A 124 10.71 -2.20 -0.51
C ALA A 124 10.89 -3.62 -1.06
N GLN A 125 10.05 -4.02 -2.03
CA GLN A 125 10.15 -5.33 -2.68
C GLN A 125 11.50 -5.52 -3.38
N ASN A 126 11.96 -4.53 -4.13
CA ASN A 126 13.26 -4.60 -4.80
C ASN A 126 14.42 -4.77 -3.80
N ALA A 127 14.38 -4.08 -2.66
CA ALA A 127 15.40 -4.24 -1.62
C ALA A 127 15.37 -5.64 -0.99
N ILE A 128 14.18 -6.20 -0.76
CA ILE A 128 14.01 -7.59 -0.29
C ILE A 128 14.57 -8.58 -1.31
N ASP A 129 14.25 -8.39 -2.59
CA ASP A 129 14.70 -9.26 -3.68
C ASP A 129 16.23 -9.23 -3.84
N GLU A 130 16.84 -8.04 -3.71
CA GLU A 130 18.29 -7.91 -3.74
C GLU A 130 18.95 -8.64 -2.58
N VAL A 131 18.45 -8.45 -1.35
CA VAL A 131 18.95 -9.18 -0.16
C VAL A 131 18.77 -10.69 -0.35
N ALA A 132 17.62 -11.12 -0.88
CA ALA A 132 17.38 -12.54 -1.15
C ALA A 132 18.44 -13.14 -2.07
N LYS A 133 18.72 -12.46 -3.18
CA LYS A 133 19.71 -12.89 -4.17
C LYS A 133 21.14 -12.87 -3.61
N GLU A 134 21.54 -11.78 -2.96
CA GLU A 134 22.89 -11.61 -2.40
C GLU A 134 23.20 -12.62 -1.30
N GLN A 135 22.20 -12.93 -0.48
CA GLN A 135 22.34 -13.83 0.65
C GLN A 135 21.95 -15.29 0.34
N ASN A 136 21.57 -15.59 -0.91
CA ASN A 136 21.14 -16.91 -1.38
C ASN A 136 19.97 -17.48 -0.57
N TYR A 137 18.96 -16.66 -0.25
CA TYR A 137 17.71 -17.14 0.32
C TYR A 137 16.88 -17.84 -0.76
N THR A 138 16.30 -18.99 -0.42
CA THR A 138 15.36 -19.72 -1.28
C THR A 138 13.97 -19.12 -1.17
N TYR A 139 13.56 -18.75 0.07
CA TYR A 139 12.30 -18.08 0.35
C TYR A 139 12.46 -17.06 1.47
N ILE A 140 11.70 -15.96 1.35
CA ILE A 140 11.51 -14.98 2.41
C ILE A 140 10.01 -14.90 2.68
N PHE A 141 9.64 -15.09 3.93
CA PHE A 141 8.25 -15.06 4.37
C PHE A 141 7.90 -13.71 4.98
N ASP A 142 6.77 -13.16 4.55
CA ASP A 142 6.20 -11.99 5.22
C ASP A 142 5.44 -12.44 6.47
N ILE A 143 5.88 -11.94 7.63
CA ILE A 143 5.26 -12.25 8.93
C ILE A 143 4.23 -11.21 9.38
N SER A 144 4.00 -10.14 8.61
CA SER A 144 3.04 -9.09 8.93
C SER A 144 1.60 -9.62 9.01
N LEU A 145 1.29 -10.66 8.24
CA LEU A 145 -0.04 -11.27 8.18
C LEU A 145 -0.29 -12.32 9.30
N GLY A 146 0.67 -12.53 10.21
CA GLY A 146 0.53 -13.49 11.30
C GLY A 146 0.49 -14.98 10.86
N SER A 147 0.83 -15.27 9.62
CA SER A 147 0.86 -16.65 9.09
C SER A 147 2.04 -17.48 9.64
N ILE A 148 3.09 -16.82 10.11
CA ILE A 148 4.26 -17.43 10.76
C ILE A 148 4.15 -17.21 12.26
N VAL A 149 4.00 -18.30 13.01
CA VAL A 149 3.81 -18.27 14.47
C VAL A 149 5.13 -18.16 15.23
N TYR A 150 6.20 -18.71 14.65
CA TYR A 150 7.55 -18.70 15.22
C TYR A 150 8.60 -18.57 14.11
N GLY A 151 9.55 -17.69 14.32
CA GLY A 151 10.73 -17.51 13.48
C GLY A 151 11.96 -17.23 14.36
N GLU A 152 13.08 -17.83 14.02
CA GLU A 152 14.35 -17.53 14.65
C GLU A 152 14.78 -16.08 14.32
N GLU A 153 15.18 -15.31 15.33
CA GLU A 153 15.65 -13.92 15.14
C GLU A 153 16.84 -13.84 14.15
N SER A 154 17.68 -14.86 14.14
CA SER A 154 18.79 -14.99 13.18
C SER A 154 18.39 -15.08 11.71
N ARG A 155 17.09 -15.32 11.45
CA ARG A 155 16.49 -15.42 10.12
C ARG A 155 15.75 -14.16 9.69
N ASP A 156 15.66 -13.15 10.57
CA ASP A 156 15.09 -11.85 10.23
C ASP A 156 16.04 -11.09 9.29
N ILE A 157 15.53 -10.74 8.12
CA ILE A 157 16.29 -9.99 7.11
C ILE A 157 16.08 -8.47 7.21
N MET A 158 15.25 -7.99 8.13
CA MET A 158 14.96 -6.57 8.32
C MET A 158 16.24 -5.71 8.40
N PRO A 159 17.28 -6.06 9.18
CA PRO A 159 18.49 -5.27 9.26
C PRO A 159 19.23 -5.14 7.90
N LEU A 160 19.23 -6.23 7.10
CA LEU A 160 19.85 -6.23 5.78
C LEU A 160 19.09 -5.35 4.78
N VAL A 161 17.75 -5.44 4.81
CA VAL A 161 16.89 -4.63 3.95
C VAL A 161 16.95 -3.15 4.32
N LYS A 162 16.98 -2.82 5.62
CA LYS A 162 17.21 -1.44 6.10
C LYS A 162 18.52 -0.88 5.55
N SER A 163 19.61 -1.63 5.65
CA SER A 163 20.90 -1.24 5.12
C SER A 163 20.86 -1.00 3.61
N LYS A 164 20.14 -1.86 2.86
CA LYS A 164 19.94 -1.69 1.41
C LYS A 164 19.17 -0.42 1.05
N LEU A 165 18.18 -0.08 1.84
CA LEU A 165 17.36 1.13 1.67
C LEU A 165 18.05 2.40 2.17
N GLY A 166 19.18 2.28 2.89
CA GLY A 166 19.88 3.38 3.53
C GLY A 166 19.14 3.95 4.74
N ILE A 167 18.39 3.09 5.44
CA ILE A 167 17.61 3.41 6.65
C ILE A 167 18.40 2.92 7.86
N GLU A 168 18.65 3.78 8.85
CA GLU A 168 19.34 3.43 10.11
C GLU A 168 18.39 2.75 11.13
#